data_a20e0f950c5b4195abaf8c7c400f1cf4
#
_entry.id   a20e0f950c5b4195abaf8c7c400f1cf4
#
_cell.length_a   1.000
_cell.length_b   1.000
_cell.length_c   1.000
_cell.angle_alpha   90.00
_cell.angle_beta   90.00
_cell.angle_gamma   90.00
#
_symmetry.space_group_name_H-M   'P 1'
#
loop_
_entity.id
_entity.type
_entity.pdbx_description
1 polymer ?
#
loop_
_entity_poly.entity_id
_entity_poly.type
_entity_poly.pdbx_seq_one_letter_code
_entity_poly.pdbx_strand_id
1 'polypeptide(L)'
;LKVTRQQPVDFASVNGGWIFCNGSLTPWNTHLAGEEDYDLYFVPGEKSFKATQAGLKAMSEVYFHGKRQANPYHYGYPVEVAVDENGGYQVTKHYAMGRGTWELAKFADDGRTAFLGDDGGYSGFFMFVANKANMPMAGGTLYAAKWVQTSPDGSDGGTADIRWIKLGATHYNEIKALIDKGTKIDDIFELSMTEKPGFVPTRAGSAETIWLKLKPGMETAAAFLETRRYAAYLGASTEFTKGEGLAINHADKKLYYAISYIRDSMTAKDGGPADDIRLKKNMAGATYTFDLAGSQKDSDGNAIDSAFVPTRAYVEPALLGRPMKADALGNTAAVDSIANTDNLHYSEKMRTLFIGEDSANHQNNFVWAYNVDTKKLSRILSVPAGAEATGLKVVEAIGGHAYILSNDQHQGGDWLKTTPAELKERLEKRAGERWGRNKYGVTNWRLESRVGYIGGLPAFE
;
A
#
# COMPACT_ATOMS: atom_id res chain seq x y z
N LEU A 1 -8.44 14.18 -27.56
CA LEU A 1 -9.64 14.12 -26.69
C LEU A 1 -9.83 15.46 -25.98
N LYS A 2 -11.07 15.95 -25.90
CA LYS A 2 -11.43 17.17 -25.18
C LYS A 2 -12.25 16.76 -23.95
N VAL A 3 -11.84 17.21 -22.77
CA VAL A 3 -12.65 17.04 -21.55
C VAL A 3 -13.91 17.88 -21.70
N THR A 4 -15.07 17.27 -21.63
CA THR A 4 -16.38 17.93 -21.81
C THR A 4 -17.16 18.01 -20.50
N ARG A 5 -16.78 17.23 -19.47
CA ARG A 5 -17.46 17.19 -18.16
C ARG A 5 -16.47 16.83 -17.07
N GLN A 6 -16.64 17.45 -15.91
CA GLN A 6 -16.05 17.05 -14.63
C GLN A 6 -17.18 16.80 -13.65
N GLN A 7 -17.18 15.62 -13.01
CA GLN A 7 -18.18 15.23 -12.04
C GLN A 7 -17.49 14.93 -10.70
N PRO A 8 -17.75 15.72 -9.65
CA PRO A 8 -17.31 15.39 -8.32
C PRO A 8 -17.95 14.08 -7.83
N VAL A 9 -17.17 13.27 -7.13
CA VAL A 9 -17.66 12.04 -6.48
C VAL A 9 -17.93 12.36 -5.02
N ASP A 10 -19.16 12.12 -4.57
CA ASP A 10 -19.57 12.32 -3.17
C ASP A 10 -19.39 11.03 -2.37
N PHE A 11 -18.51 11.06 -1.39
CA PHE A 11 -18.23 9.95 -0.47
C PHE A 11 -19.10 9.96 0.80
N ALA A 12 -20.02 10.94 0.95
CA ALA A 12 -20.87 11.02 2.15
C ALA A 12 -21.74 9.77 2.34
N SER A 13 -22.16 9.11 1.25
CA SER A 13 -22.94 7.88 1.27
C SER A 13 -22.23 6.71 1.97
N VAL A 14 -20.90 6.73 2.02
CA VAL A 14 -20.04 5.73 2.67
C VAL A 14 -19.31 6.30 3.90
N ASN A 15 -19.88 7.34 4.53
CA ASN A 15 -19.35 8.06 5.69
C ASN A 15 -18.04 8.85 5.42
N GLY A 16 -17.79 9.21 4.18
CA GLY A 16 -16.56 9.91 3.76
C GLY A 16 -15.44 8.98 3.36
N GLY A 17 -14.33 9.54 2.92
CA GLY A 17 -13.08 8.85 2.62
C GLY A 17 -11.94 9.40 3.48
N TRP A 18 -11.02 8.54 3.87
CA TRP A 18 -9.88 8.91 4.70
C TRP A 18 -8.57 8.56 4.01
N ILE A 19 -7.79 9.57 3.62
CA ILE A 19 -6.46 9.44 3.01
C ILE A 19 -6.44 8.37 1.91
N PHE A 20 -7.06 8.70 0.76
CA PHE A 20 -6.89 7.85 -0.42
C PHE A 20 -5.46 7.98 -0.93
N CYS A 21 -4.77 6.87 -1.07
CA CYS A 21 -3.45 6.82 -1.65
C CYS A 21 -3.50 6.26 -3.08
N ASN A 22 -2.95 5.10 -3.32
CA ASN A 22 -2.87 4.51 -4.66
C ASN A 22 -4.20 3.86 -5.08
N GLY A 23 -4.39 3.70 -6.39
CA GLY A 23 -5.57 3.08 -6.95
C GLY A 23 -5.26 2.09 -8.07
N SER A 24 -6.14 1.15 -8.25
CA SER A 24 -6.08 0.16 -9.32
C SER A 24 -7.35 0.14 -10.16
N LEU A 25 -7.22 -0.35 -11.39
CA LEU A 25 -8.36 -0.74 -12.21
C LEU A 25 -8.70 -2.19 -11.87
N THR A 26 -9.98 -2.44 -11.60
CA THR A 26 -10.48 -3.80 -11.40
C THR A 26 -10.65 -4.53 -12.72
N PRO A 27 -10.69 -5.87 -12.74
CA PRO A 27 -11.04 -6.63 -13.95
C PRO A 27 -12.41 -6.30 -14.54
N TRP A 28 -13.33 -5.77 -13.75
CA TRP A 28 -14.67 -5.33 -14.19
C TRP A 28 -14.76 -3.82 -14.44
N ASN A 29 -13.59 -3.18 -14.67
CA ASN A 29 -13.44 -1.79 -15.15
C ASN A 29 -13.99 -0.71 -14.20
N THR A 30 -13.75 -0.86 -12.91
CA THR A 30 -14.01 0.17 -11.89
C THR A 30 -12.71 0.63 -11.27
N HIS A 31 -12.70 1.81 -10.63
CA HIS A 31 -11.56 2.31 -9.87
C HIS A 31 -11.64 1.80 -8.44
N LEU A 32 -10.56 1.20 -7.96
CA LEU A 32 -10.42 0.71 -6.58
C LEU A 32 -9.23 1.41 -5.93
N ALA A 33 -9.49 2.25 -4.91
CA ALA A 33 -8.48 2.95 -4.13
C ALA A 33 -8.31 2.32 -2.74
N GLY A 34 -7.12 2.43 -2.15
CA GLY A 34 -6.90 2.13 -0.76
C GLY A 34 -7.19 3.34 0.14
N GLU A 35 -7.79 3.13 1.31
CA GLU A 35 -7.74 4.09 2.41
C GLU A 35 -6.48 3.82 3.22
N GLU A 36 -5.52 4.72 3.10
CA GLU A 36 -4.25 4.66 3.81
C GLU A 36 -4.38 5.39 5.14
N ASP A 37 -5.01 4.72 6.11
CA ASP A 37 -5.30 5.28 7.42
C ASP A 37 -4.12 5.03 8.38
N TYR A 38 -3.18 5.96 8.43
CA TYR A 38 -2.07 5.93 9.39
C TYR A 38 -2.53 6.02 10.86
N ASP A 39 -3.75 6.48 11.07
CA ASP A 39 -4.31 6.74 12.38
C ASP A 39 -5.21 5.59 12.88
N LEU A 40 -4.84 4.34 12.57
CA LEU A 40 -5.55 3.14 13.07
C LEU A 40 -5.37 2.88 14.58
N TYR A 41 -4.55 3.69 15.24
CA TYR A 41 -4.20 3.53 16.65
C TYR A 41 -5.18 4.29 17.53
N PHE A 42 -6.16 3.61 18.08
CA PHE A 42 -7.14 4.21 19.00
C PHE A 42 -7.24 3.48 20.34
N VAL A 43 -6.21 2.72 20.68
CA VAL A 43 -6.05 2.16 22.02
C VAL A 43 -5.41 3.21 22.93
N PRO A 44 -6.02 3.56 24.06
CA PRO A 44 -5.42 4.48 25.01
C PRO A 44 -4.03 3.99 25.45
N GLY A 45 -3.04 4.89 25.36
CA GLY A 45 -1.64 4.57 25.65
C GLY A 45 -0.78 4.34 24.41
N GLU A 46 -1.33 4.09 23.24
CA GLU A 46 -0.58 4.06 21.99
C GLU A 46 -0.06 5.45 21.60
N LYS A 47 1.11 5.48 20.98
CA LYS A 47 1.81 6.72 20.61
C LYS A 47 0.99 7.64 19.71
N SER A 48 0.24 7.07 18.75
CA SER A 48 -0.56 7.82 17.77
C SER A 48 -2.00 8.10 18.23
N PHE A 49 -2.39 7.69 19.45
CA PHE A 49 -3.77 7.84 19.93
C PHE A 49 -4.33 9.27 19.81
N LYS A 50 -3.51 10.28 20.13
CA LYS A 50 -3.93 11.69 20.06
C LYS A 50 -4.17 12.15 18.61
N ALA A 51 -3.33 11.71 17.68
CA ALA A 51 -3.48 12.03 16.26
C ALA A 51 -4.77 11.42 15.70
N THR A 52 -5.04 10.15 16.01
CA THR A 52 -6.29 9.46 15.65
C THR A 52 -7.52 10.24 16.14
N GLN A 53 -7.52 10.69 17.40
CA GLN A 53 -8.65 11.46 17.94
C GLN A 53 -8.85 12.80 17.20
N ALA A 54 -7.76 13.48 16.83
CA ALA A 54 -7.83 14.71 16.05
C ALA A 54 -8.39 14.46 14.65
N GLY A 55 -7.95 13.39 13.97
CA GLY A 55 -8.46 12.96 12.68
C GLY A 55 -9.95 12.63 12.71
N LEU A 56 -10.42 11.84 13.67
CA LEU A 56 -11.84 11.52 13.86
C LEU A 56 -12.68 12.78 14.09
N LYS A 57 -12.16 13.77 14.83
CA LYS A 57 -12.82 15.06 15.01
C LYS A 57 -12.93 15.80 13.66
N ALA A 58 -11.86 15.87 12.89
CA ALA A 58 -11.88 16.50 11.57
C ALA A 58 -12.89 15.84 10.62
N MET A 59 -12.93 14.51 10.56
CA MET A 59 -13.91 13.76 9.78
C MET A 59 -15.35 14.04 10.24
N SER A 60 -15.57 14.18 11.55
CA SER A 60 -16.88 14.56 12.12
C SER A 60 -17.32 15.94 11.65
N GLU A 61 -16.43 16.89 11.55
CA GLU A 61 -16.69 18.24 11.06
C GLU A 61 -16.94 18.26 9.55
N VAL A 62 -16.08 17.59 8.76
CA VAL A 62 -16.13 17.60 7.29
C VAL A 62 -17.37 16.89 6.75
N TYR A 63 -17.60 15.64 7.14
CA TYR A 63 -18.68 14.82 6.56
C TYR A 63 -20.00 14.88 7.33
N PHE A 64 -19.96 15.22 8.62
CA PHE A 64 -21.17 15.22 9.45
C PHE A 64 -21.52 16.58 10.02
N HIS A 65 -20.77 17.63 9.63
CA HIS A 65 -21.01 19.01 10.09
C HIS A 65 -21.09 19.14 11.62
N GLY A 66 -20.31 18.33 12.34
CA GLY A 66 -20.30 18.26 13.79
C GLY A 66 -21.54 17.62 14.43
N LYS A 67 -22.52 17.15 13.64
CA LYS A 67 -23.80 16.59 14.15
C LYS A 67 -23.66 15.21 14.78
N ARG A 68 -22.64 14.44 14.40
CA ARG A 68 -22.29 13.15 14.99
C ARG A 68 -20.79 12.93 14.94
N GLN A 69 -20.27 12.10 15.84
CA GLN A 69 -18.87 11.71 15.83
C GLN A 69 -18.62 10.67 14.74
N ALA A 70 -17.48 10.78 14.05
CA ALA A 70 -17.02 9.76 13.13
C ALA A 70 -16.67 8.47 13.91
N ASN A 71 -17.07 7.33 13.34
CA ASN A 71 -16.69 6.02 13.87
C ASN A 71 -15.40 5.55 13.17
N PRO A 72 -14.31 5.25 13.90
CA PRO A 72 -13.04 4.81 13.29
C PRO A 72 -13.19 3.57 12.41
N TYR A 73 -14.15 2.70 12.73
CA TYR A 73 -14.40 1.48 11.94
C TYR A 73 -15.14 1.72 10.61
N HIS A 74 -15.47 2.97 10.26
CA HIS A 74 -15.89 3.29 8.89
C HIS A 74 -14.73 3.47 7.91
N TYR A 75 -13.48 3.53 8.38
CA TYR A 75 -12.29 3.89 7.58
C TYR A 75 -11.23 2.79 7.59
N GLY A 76 -10.32 2.84 6.60
CA GLY A 76 -9.25 1.86 6.42
C GLY A 76 -9.68 0.66 5.57
N TYR A 77 -10.47 0.88 4.51
CA TYR A 77 -10.95 -0.15 3.60
C TYR A 77 -10.63 0.17 2.14
N PRO A 78 -10.57 -0.84 1.26
CA PRO A 78 -10.61 -0.57 -0.18
C PRO A 78 -11.95 0.06 -0.56
N VAL A 79 -11.88 1.12 -1.38
CA VAL A 79 -13.05 1.90 -1.83
C VAL A 79 -13.15 1.85 -3.33
N GLU A 80 -14.27 1.37 -3.82
CA GLU A 80 -14.56 1.24 -5.24
C GLU A 80 -15.44 2.40 -5.73
N VAL A 81 -15.08 2.98 -6.87
CA VAL A 81 -15.89 3.93 -7.63
C VAL A 81 -16.22 3.30 -8.97
N ALA A 82 -17.47 2.95 -9.17
CA ALA A 82 -18.02 2.49 -10.46
C ALA A 82 -18.68 3.66 -11.17
N VAL A 83 -18.40 3.83 -12.47
CA VAL A 83 -18.98 4.89 -13.30
C VAL A 83 -19.72 4.24 -14.45
N ASP A 84 -20.97 4.63 -14.67
CA ASP A 84 -21.79 4.15 -15.78
C ASP A 84 -21.58 4.98 -17.08
N GLU A 85 -22.15 4.50 -18.18
CA GLU A 85 -22.02 5.14 -19.50
C GLU A 85 -22.63 6.55 -19.55
N ASN A 86 -23.56 6.89 -18.66
CA ASN A 86 -24.21 8.20 -18.58
C ASN A 86 -23.48 9.16 -17.62
N GLY A 87 -22.40 8.66 -16.96
CA GLY A 87 -21.62 9.39 -15.97
C GLY A 87 -22.26 9.43 -14.60
N GLY A 88 -23.23 8.56 -14.32
CA GLY A 88 -23.64 8.20 -12.97
C GLY A 88 -22.52 7.44 -12.26
N TYR A 89 -22.49 7.47 -10.94
CA TYR A 89 -21.47 6.75 -10.19
C TYR A 89 -22.04 6.11 -8.92
N GLN A 90 -21.36 5.04 -8.49
CA GLN A 90 -21.59 4.40 -7.21
C GLN A 90 -20.28 4.29 -6.44
N VAL A 91 -20.32 4.60 -5.14
CA VAL A 91 -19.19 4.44 -4.22
C VAL A 91 -19.48 3.29 -3.27
N THR A 92 -18.53 2.39 -3.10
CA THR A 92 -18.65 1.23 -2.21
C THR A 92 -17.38 1.04 -1.41
N LYS A 93 -17.48 0.90 -0.08
CA LYS A 93 -16.38 0.42 0.77
C LYS A 93 -16.47 -1.08 0.94
N HIS A 94 -15.38 -1.78 0.71
CA HIS A 94 -15.35 -3.23 0.79
C HIS A 94 -14.98 -3.73 2.19
N TYR A 95 -15.88 -3.61 3.15
CA TYR A 95 -15.67 -4.01 4.56
C TYR A 95 -15.21 -5.47 4.72
N ALA A 96 -15.66 -6.37 3.83
CA ALA A 96 -15.26 -7.77 3.85
C ALA A 96 -13.80 -8.03 3.41
N MET A 97 -13.09 -7.02 2.92
CA MET A 97 -11.67 -7.12 2.57
C MET A 97 -10.73 -6.80 3.76
N GLY A 98 -11.29 -6.51 4.92
CA GLY A 98 -10.53 -6.20 6.13
C GLY A 98 -10.08 -4.74 6.22
N ARG A 99 -9.75 -4.34 7.44
CA ARG A 99 -9.35 -2.97 7.79
C ARG A 99 -7.84 -2.86 7.97
N GLY A 100 -7.22 -1.94 7.26
CA GLY A 100 -5.76 -1.73 7.26
C GLY A 100 -5.38 -0.32 6.83
N THR A 101 -4.09 -0.08 6.66
CA THR A 101 -3.54 1.12 6.03
C THR A 101 -3.24 0.77 4.57
N TRP A 102 -4.32 0.70 3.78
CA TRP A 102 -4.21 0.16 2.43
C TRP A 102 -3.64 1.18 1.46
N GLU A 103 -2.39 0.99 1.09
CA GLU A 103 -1.80 1.67 -0.06
C GLU A 103 -2.59 1.34 -1.32
N LEU A 104 -2.79 0.04 -1.56
CA LEU A 104 -3.42 -0.47 -2.75
C LEU A 104 -4.13 -1.80 -2.47
N ALA A 105 -5.28 -1.99 -3.10
CA ALA A 105 -5.88 -3.29 -3.33
C ALA A 105 -5.84 -3.61 -4.82
N LYS A 106 -5.30 -4.78 -5.20
CA LYS A 106 -5.13 -5.21 -6.60
C LYS A 106 -5.75 -6.57 -6.84
N PHE A 107 -6.78 -6.63 -7.68
CA PHE A 107 -7.39 -7.90 -8.11
C PHE A 107 -6.60 -8.55 -9.25
N ALA A 108 -6.47 -9.87 -9.19
CA ALA A 108 -6.09 -10.70 -10.33
C ALA A 108 -7.21 -10.75 -11.35
N ASP A 109 -6.91 -11.23 -12.57
CA ASP A 109 -7.85 -11.32 -13.69
C ASP A 109 -8.97 -12.35 -13.50
N ASP A 110 -8.86 -13.22 -12.47
CA ASP A 110 -9.97 -14.10 -12.05
C ASP A 110 -11.14 -13.33 -11.44
N GLY A 111 -10.98 -12.03 -11.16
CA GLY A 111 -11.96 -11.17 -10.51
C GLY A 111 -12.30 -11.58 -9.07
N ARG A 112 -11.52 -12.48 -8.47
CA ARG A 112 -11.76 -13.04 -7.13
C ARG A 112 -10.61 -12.81 -6.17
N THR A 113 -9.37 -13.00 -6.64
CA THR A 113 -8.18 -12.92 -5.79
C THR A 113 -7.66 -11.50 -5.77
N ALA A 114 -7.63 -10.87 -4.59
CA ALA A 114 -7.06 -9.55 -4.39
C ALA A 114 -5.88 -9.60 -3.42
N PHE A 115 -4.87 -8.80 -3.69
CA PHE A 115 -3.73 -8.54 -2.81
C PHE A 115 -3.84 -7.13 -2.25
N LEU A 116 -3.45 -6.96 -0.98
CA LEU A 116 -3.53 -5.67 -0.30
C LEU A 116 -2.14 -5.31 0.24
N GLY A 117 -1.61 -4.19 -0.23
CA GLY A 117 -0.41 -3.54 0.29
C GLY A 117 -0.77 -2.75 1.54
N ASP A 118 -0.06 -3.00 2.63
CA ASP A 118 -0.31 -2.41 3.93
C ASP A 118 0.85 -1.47 4.27
N ASP A 119 0.69 -0.17 4.07
CA ASP A 119 1.74 0.80 4.33
C ASP A 119 1.97 1.05 5.83
N GLY A 120 3.16 1.56 6.13
CA GLY A 120 3.63 1.84 7.47
C GLY A 120 4.73 0.88 7.94
N GLY A 121 5.12 1.01 9.18
CA GLY A 121 6.03 0.07 9.85
C GLY A 121 5.27 -1.03 10.55
N TYR A 122 5.88 -2.19 10.70
CA TYR A 122 5.22 -3.34 11.36
C TYR A 122 3.91 -3.73 10.67
N SER A 123 3.91 -3.68 9.35
CA SER A 123 2.76 -3.96 8.49
C SER A 123 2.75 -5.42 8.02
N GLY A 124 1.58 -5.86 7.53
CA GLY A 124 1.39 -7.21 7.01
C GLY A 124 1.29 -7.23 5.48
N PHE A 125 1.21 -8.44 4.92
CA PHE A 125 0.81 -8.65 3.54
C PHE A 125 -0.45 -9.53 3.52
N PHE A 126 -1.48 -9.11 2.78
CA PHE A 126 -2.80 -9.72 2.86
C PHE A 126 -3.32 -10.16 1.49
N MET A 127 -4.17 -11.19 1.52
CA MET A 127 -4.86 -11.71 0.34
C MET A 127 -6.34 -11.93 0.69
N PHE A 128 -7.22 -11.43 -0.18
CA PHE A 128 -8.66 -11.68 -0.11
C PHE A 128 -9.07 -12.54 -1.30
N VAL A 129 -9.89 -13.58 -1.04
CA VAL A 129 -10.46 -14.41 -2.10
C VAL A 129 -11.98 -14.30 -2.05
N ALA A 130 -12.56 -13.60 -3.02
CA ALA A 130 -13.99 -13.36 -3.10
C ALA A 130 -14.77 -14.66 -3.40
N ASN A 131 -15.96 -14.79 -2.83
CA ASN A 131 -16.88 -15.91 -3.09
C ASN A 131 -17.38 -15.93 -4.54
N LYS A 132 -17.49 -14.74 -5.17
CA LYS A 132 -17.95 -14.57 -6.55
C LYS A 132 -17.03 -13.62 -7.32
N ALA A 133 -16.71 -13.97 -8.55
CA ALA A 133 -15.92 -13.09 -9.42
C ALA A 133 -16.63 -11.75 -9.62
N ASN A 134 -15.85 -10.68 -9.61
CA ASN A 134 -16.28 -9.29 -9.81
C ASN A 134 -17.34 -8.78 -8.80
N MET A 135 -17.49 -9.47 -7.67
CA MET A 135 -18.49 -9.15 -6.64
C MET A 135 -17.92 -9.28 -5.22
N PRO A 136 -16.92 -8.47 -4.82
CA PRO A 136 -16.32 -8.58 -3.48
C PRO A 136 -17.33 -8.32 -2.34
N MET A 137 -18.42 -7.58 -2.61
CA MET A 137 -19.51 -7.40 -1.65
C MET A 137 -20.26 -8.70 -1.28
N ALA A 138 -20.23 -9.71 -2.16
CA ALA A 138 -20.79 -11.03 -1.86
C ALA A 138 -20.02 -11.79 -0.79
N GLY A 139 -18.93 -11.18 -0.29
CA GLY A 139 -18.06 -11.72 0.73
C GLY A 139 -16.91 -12.54 0.17
N GLY A 140 -16.11 -13.05 1.06
CA GLY A 140 -14.92 -13.83 0.75
C GLY A 140 -14.16 -14.23 2.00
N THR A 141 -12.99 -14.78 1.79
CA THR A 141 -12.06 -15.18 2.84
C THR A 141 -10.84 -14.29 2.82
N LEU A 142 -10.47 -13.77 3.99
CA LEU A 142 -9.29 -12.94 4.21
C LEU A 142 -8.16 -13.78 4.82
N TYR A 143 -6.97 -13.60 4.28
CA TYR A 143 -5.75 -14.29 4.71
C TYR A 143 -4.64 -13.28 4.97
N ALA A 144 -3.75 -13.60 5.92
CA ALA A 144 -2.50 -12.88 6.17
C ALA A 144 -1.30 -13.78 5.89
N ALA A 145 -0.25 -13.20 5.33
CA ALA A 145 0.97 -13.92 5.00
C ALA A 145 1.82 -14.22 6.23
N LYS A 146 2.38 -15.43 6.26
CA LYS A 146 3.48 -15.83 7.12
C LYS A 146 4.72 -15.97 6.28
N TRP A 147 5.72 -15.14 6.52
CA TRP A 147 7.04 -15.23 5.92
C TRP A 147 7.84 -16.36 6.58
N VAL A 148 8.27 -17.33 5.79
CA VAL A 148 9.15 -18.42 6.25
C VAL A 148 10.47 -18.25 5.52
N GLN A 149 11.41 -17.54 6.15
CA GLN A 149 12.67 -17.20 5.52
C GLN A 149 13.47 -18.45 5.12
N THR A 150 13.87 -18.51 3.85
CA THR A 150 14.67 -19.62 3.29
C THR A 150 16.11 -19.19 2.99
N SER A 151 16.38 -17.89 2.88
CA SER A 151 17.74 -17.36 2.80
C SER A 151 18.39 -17.28 4.18
N PRO A 152 19.74 -17.26 4.27
CA PRO A 152 20.45 -17.00 5.51
C PRO A 152 20.06 -15.65 6.13
N ASP A 153 20.13 -15.56 7.45
CA ASP A 153 19.96 -14.30 8.17
C ASP A 153 20.96 -13.24 7.67
N GLY A 154 20.51 -12.00 7.53
CA GLY A 154 21.34 -10.91 7.01
C GLY A 154 21.55 -10.92 5.50
N SER A 155 20.80 -11.71 4.74
CA SER A 155 20.84 -11.68 3.26
C SER A 155 20.31 -10.35 2.73
N ASP A 156 20.91 -9.88 1.62
CA ASP A 156 20.41 -8.73 0.85
C ASP A 156 19.12 -9.11 0.12
N GLY A 157 17.99 -8.48 0.47
CA GLY A 157 16.66 -8.79 -0.07
C GLY A 157 16.08 -10.12 0.41
N GLY A 158 16.86 -11.18 0.42
CA GLY A 158 16.49 -12.52 0.90
C GLY A 158 15.45 -13.26 0.07
N THR A 159 15.10 -14.45 0.54
CA THR A 159 14.04 -15.32 -0.03
C THR A 159 13.24 -15.97 1.08
N ALA A 160 11.97 -16.26 0.80
CA ALA A 160 11.09 -16.96 1.74
C ALA A 160 10.02 -17.78 1.02
N ASP A 161 9.57 -18.84 1.68
CA ASP A 161 8.29 -19.47 1.39
C ASP A 161 7.17 -18.66 2.08
N ILE A 162 6.02 -18.54 1.42
CA ILE A 162 4.87 -17.85 1.97
C ILE A 162 3.80 -18.85 2.36
N ARG A 163 3.38 -18.79 3.62
CA ARG A 163 2.23 -19.52 4.12
C ARG A 163 1.09 -18.56 4.40
N TRP A 164 -0.13 -19.04 4.30
CA TRP A 164 -1.31 -18.21 4.47
C TRP A 164 -2.09 -18.61 5.70
N ILE A 165 -2.26 -17.67 6.62
CA ILE A 165 -3.09 -17.83 7.82
C ILE A 165 -4.46 -17.27 7.50
N LYS A 166 -5.49 -18.10 7.60
CA LYS A 166 -6.88 -17.66 7.44
C LYS A 166 -7.29 -16.80 8.63
N LEU A 167 -7.69 -15.56 8.36
CA LEU A 167 -8.23 -14.67 9.39
C LEU A 167 -9.73 -14.89 9.60
N GLY A 168 -10.49 -15.04 8.51
CA GLY A 168 -11.93 -15.26 8.59
C GLY A 168 -12.57 -15.23 7.21
N ALA A 169 -13.86 -15.57 7.18
CA ALA A 169 -14.72 -15.46 6.00
C ALA A 169 -16.00 -14.72 6.39
N THR A 170 -16.45 -13.78 5.56
CA THR A 170 -17.60 -12.93 5.85
C THR A 170 -18.20 -12.36 4.56
N HIS A 171 -19.23 -11.54 4.71
CA HIS A 171 -19.82 -10.73 3.65
C HIS A 171 -20.06 -9.29 4.13
N TYR A 172 -20.25 -8.37 3.19
CA TYR A 172 -20.38 -6.94 3.43
C TYR A 172 -21.36 -6.57 4.57
N ASN A 173 -22.58 -7.14 4.54
CA ASN A 173 -23.63 -6.78 5.48
C ASN A 173 -23.31 -7.19 6.93
N GLU A 174 -22.58 -8.28 7.12
CA GLU A 174 -22.19 -8.75 8.44
C GLU A 174 -21.24 -7.76 9.11
N ILE A 175 -20.21 -7.32 8.41
CA ILE A 175 -19.26 -6.36 8.95
C ILE A 175 -19.90 -4.99 9.12
N LYS A 176 -20.72 -4.55 8.13
CA LYS A 176 -21.47 -3.32 8.27
C LYS A 176 -22.36 -3.33 9.52
N ALA A 177 -23.01 -4.44 9.82
CA ALA A 177 -23.85 -4.57 11.01
C ALA A 177 -23.03 -4.45 12.33
N LEU A 178 -21.80 -5.00 12.37
CA LEU A 178 -20.90 -4.82 13.50
C LEU A 178 -20.50 -3.36 13.69
N ILE A 179 -20.21 -2.65 12.59
CA ILE A 179 -19.87 -1.22 12.62
C ILE A 179 -21.08 -0.39 13.09
N ASP A 180 -22.25 -0.63 12.50
CA ASP A 180 -23.49 0.11 12.81
C ASP A 180 -23.96 -0.14 14.26
N LYS A 181 -23.69 -1.31 14.82
CA LYS A 181 -23.93 -1.63 16.25
C LYS A 181 -23.04 -0.80 17.17
N GLY A 182 -21.97 -0.19 16.67
CA GLY A 182 -21.02 0.58 17.45
C GLY A 182 -19.98 -0.27 18.17
N THR A 183 -19.61 -1.43 17.60
CA THR A 183 -18.53 -2.29 18.12
C THR A 183 -17.27 -1.47 18.35
N LYS A 184 -16.55 -1.74 19.42
CA LYS A 184 -15.29 -1.11 19.81
C LYS A 184 -14.21 -2.18 20.01
N ILE A 185 -12.95 -1.75 20.04
CA ILE A 185 -11.84 -2.67 20.27
C ILE A 185 -11.96 -3.43 21.60
N ASP A 186 -12.46 -2.76 22.64
CA ASP A 186 -12.71 -3.37 23.95
C ASP A 186 -13.83 -4.44 23.95
N ASP A 187 -14.70 -4.43 22.94
CA ASP A 187 -15.66 -5.53 22.74
C ASP A 187 -14.99 -6.76 22.13
N ILE A 188 -13.92 -6.55 21.36
CA ILE A 188 -13.21 -7.59 20.59
C ILE A 188 -12.12 -8.26 21.45
N PHE A 189 -11.27 -7.45 22.08
CA PHE A 189 -10.13 -7.91 22.85
C PHE A 189 -10.17 -7.43 24.30
N GLU A 190 -9.59 -8.24 25.19
CA GLU A 190 -8.97 -7.73 26.40
C GLU A 190 -7.58 -7.24 26.04
N LEU A 191 -7.19 -6.04 26.49
CA LEU A 191 -5.96 -5.34 26.12
C LEU A 191 -5.07 -5.11 27.34
N SER A 192 -3.75 -5.18 27.14
CA SER A 192 -2.76 -4.80 28.13
C SER A 192 -1.53 -4.20 27.44
N MET A 193 -0.99 -3.13 28.01
CA MET A 193 0.29 -2.53 27.56
C MET A 193 1.51 -3.21 28.22
N THR A 194 1.29 -4.14 29.12
CA THR A 194 2.33 -4.92 29.78
C THR A 194 1.99 -6.40 29.69
N GLU A 195 3.02 -7.24 29.81
CA GLU A 195 2.85 -8.69 29.83
C GLU A 195 1.80 -9.14 30.86
N LYS A 196 0.91 -10.03 30.42
CA LYS A 196 -0.16 -10.58 31.26
C LYS A 196 -0.40 -12.04 30.91
N PRO A 197 -0.55 -12.94 31.90
CA PRO A 197 -0.80 -14.35 31.66
C PRO A 197 -2.03 -14.60 30.78
N GLY A 198 -1.90 -15.45 29.75
CA GLY A 198 -2.97 -15.79 28.81
C GLY A 198 -3.24 -14.76 27.72
N PHE A 199 -2.41 -13.72 27.64
CA PHE A 199 -2.43 -12.76 26.54
C PHE A 199 -1.32 -13.05 25.54
N VAL A 200 -1.56 -12.76 24.27
CA VAL A 200 -0.60 -12.91 23.16
C VAL A 200 0.06 -11.57 22.90
N PRO A 201 1.39 -11.46 22.94
CA PRO A 201 2.09 -10.22 22.56
C PRO A 201 1.99 -10.01 21.05
N THR A 202 1.63 -8.81 20.63
CA THR A 202 1.47 -8.45 19.22
C THR A 202 2.15 -7.12 18.91
N ARG A 203 2.71 -7.00 17.70
CA ARG A 203 3.08 -5.72 17.08
C ARG A 203 2.36 -5.64 15.74
N ALA A 204 1.64 -4.55 15.52
CA ALA A 204 0.90 -4.35 14.30
C ALA A 204 0.72 -2.85 14.06
N GLY A 205 1.40 -2.33 13.02
CA GLY A 205 1.39 -0.91 12.68
C GLY A 205 2.30 -0.02 13.55
N SER A 206 2.86 -0.53 14.63
CA SER A 206 3.80 0.22 15.47
C SER A 206 4.84 -0.68 16.13
N ALA A 207 5.94 -0.06 16.63
CA ALA A 207 6.97 -0.76 17.39
C ALA A 207 6.51 -1.19 18.79
N GLU A 208 5.37 -0.70 19.24
CA GLU A 208 4.85 -0.97 20.57
C GLU A 208 4.27 -2.39 20.64
N THR A 209 4.64 -3.13 21.66
CA THR A 209 4.04 -4.45 21.92
C THR A 209 2.78 -4.28 22.77
N ILE A 210 1.66 -4.77 22.25
CA ILE A 210 0.39 -4.82 22.93
C ILE A 210 0.04 -6.28 23.19
N TRP A 211 -0.37 -6.61 24.40
CA TRP A 211 -0.83 -7.95 24.77
C TRP A 211 -2.34 -8.03 24.58
N LEU A 212 -2.76 -8.96 23.74
CA LEU A 212 -4.16 -9.16 23.38
C LEU A 212 -4.67 -10.50 23.87
N LYS A 213 -5.94 -10.53 24.29
CA LYS A 213 -6.68 -11.77 24.48
C LYS A 213 -8.04 -11.63 23.82
N LEU A 214 -8.28 -12.45 22.80
CA LEU A 214 -9.53 -12.45 22.05
C LEU A 214 -10.69 -12.84 22.95
N LYS A 215 -11.79 -12.07 22.89
CA LYS A 215 -13.03 -12.42 23.59
C LYS A 215 -13.81 -13.48 22.81
N PRO A 216 -14.49 -14.40 23.49
CA PRO A 216 -15.26 -15.46 22.83
C PRO A 216 -16.30 -14.94 21.84
N GLY A 217 -16.34 -15.52 20.64
CA GLY A 217 -17.28 -15.17 19.57
C GLY A 217 -16.96 -13.87 18.82
N MET A 218 -15.77 -13.30 19.01
CA MET A 218 -15.37 -12.04 18.38
C MET A 218 -14.39 -12.23 17.20
N GLU A 219 -14.20 -13.47 16.74
CA GLU A 219 -13.26 -13.85 15.67
C GLU A 219 -13.54 -13.05 14.38
N THR A 220 -14.79 -12.96 13.97
CA THR A 220 -15.18 -12.19 12.76
C THR A 220 -14.90 -10.69 12.94
N ALA A 221 -15.27 -10.11 14.10
CA ALA A 221 -14.99 -8.72 14.38
C ALA A 221 -13.47 -8.44 14.40
N ALA A 222 -12.68 -9.32 15.01
CA ALA A 222 -11.22 -9.22 15.03
C ALA A 222 -10.62 -9.29 13.62
N ALA A 223 -11.07 -10.23 12.79
CA ALA A 223 -10.56 -10.43 11.43
C ALA A 223 -10.78 -9.22 10.52
N PHE A 224 -11.91 -8.53 10.63
CA PHE A 224 -12.33 -7.52 9.65
C PHE A 224 -12.35 -6.08 10.19
N LEU A 225 -12.36 -5.87 11.50
CA LEU A 225 -12.26 -4.54 12.13
C LEU A 225 -10.87 -4.27 12.73
N GLU A 226 -10.15 -5.32 13.14
CA GLU A 226 -8.81 -5.25 13.73
C GLU A 226 -7.83 -6.17 12.99
N THR A 227 -7.90 -6.17 11.67
CA THR A 227 -7.22 -7.11 10.77
C THR A 227 -5.73 -7.27 11.07
N ARG A 228 -4.97 -6.16 11.19
CA ARG A 228 -3.53 -6.18 11.50
C ARG A 228 -3.24 -6.84 12.85
N ARG A 229 -3.97 -6.41 13.91
CA ARG A 229 -3.77 -6.94 15.26
C ARG A 229 -4.15 -8.41 15.34
N TYR A 230 -5.22 -8.79 14.68
CA TYR A 230 -5.65 -10.19 14.65
C TYR A 230 -4.72 -11.07 13.82
N ALA A 231 -4.16 -10.56 12.72
CA ALA A 231 -3.12 -11.24 11.96
C ALA A 231 -1.88 -11.52 12.84
N ALA A 232 -1.37 -10.51 13.54
CA ALA A 232 -0.27 -10.67 14.50
C ALA A 232 -0.63 -11.62 15.65
N TYR A 233 -1.85 -11.54 16.18
CA TYR A 233 -2.38 -12.44 17.22
C TYR A 233 -2.36 -13.91 16.80
N LEU A 234 -2.68 -14.20 15.52
CA LEU A 234 -2.65 -15.54 14.93
C LEU A 234 -1.26 -15.96 14.45
N GLY A 235 -0.25 -15.10 14.57
CA GLY A 235 1.14 -15.40 14.23
C GLY A 235 1.51 -15.16 12.77
N ALA A 236 0.74 -14.36 12.02
CA ALA A 236 1.16 -13.85 10.72
C ALA A 236 2.36 -12.90 10.87
N SER A 237 3.13 -12.73 9.80
CA SER A 237 4.27 -11.80 9.80
C SER A 237 3.80 -10.37 9.62
N THR A 238 3.82 -9.59 10.69
CA THR A 238 3.56 -8.15 10.71
C THR A 238 4.87 -7.39 10.89
N GLU A 239 5.83 -7.68 10.03
CA GLU A 239 7.20 -7.18 10.12
C GLU A 239 7.63 -6.39 8.88
N PHE A 240 6.78 -6.29 7.84
CA PHE A 240 7.10 -5.51 6.65
C PHE A 240 7.21 -4.02 6.98
N THR A 241 8.01 -3.32 6.19
CA THR A 241 8.22 -1.87 6.34
C THR A 241 7.87 -1.17 5.04
N LYS A 242 6.78 -0.40 5.05
CA LYS A 242 6.24 0.32 3.90
C LYS A 242 5.97 -0.62 2.71
N GLY A 243 4.89 -1.37 2.83
CA GLY A 243 4.37 -2.22 1.78
C GLY A 243 3.45 -1.43 0.85
N GLU A 244 3.97 -1.00 -0.29
CA GLU A 244 3.36 -0.05 -1.20
C GLU A 244 2.62 -0.73 -2.37
N GLY A 245 2.95 -0.33 -3.59
CA GLY A 245 2.30 -0.76 -4.82
C GLY A 245 2.41 -2.24 -5.14
N LEU A 246 1.40 -2.74 -5.86
CA LEU A 246 1.28 -4.12 -6.32
C LEU A 246 1.04 -4.16 -7.83
N ALA A 247 1.70 -5.09 -8.51
CA ALA A 247 1.46 -5.36 -9.93
C ALA A 247 1.48 -6.86 -10.22
N ILE A 248 0.64 -7.32 -11.13
CA ILE A 248 0.50 -8.75 -11.45
C ILE A 248 0.90 -8.97 -12.89
N ASN A 249 1.78 -9.95 -13.12
CA ASN A 249 2.08 -10.56 -14.41
C ASN A 249 1.33 -11.89 -14.46
N HIS A 250 0.17 -11.89 -15.11
CA HIS A 250 -0.71 -13.05 -15.15
C HIS A 250 -0.13 -14.17 -16.00
N ALA A 251 0.53 -13.81 -17.11
CA ALA A 251 1.13 -14.79 -18.03
C ALA A 251 2.19 -15.64 -17.33
N ASP A 252 3.07 -15.03 -16.55
CA ASP A 252 4.16 -15.74 -15.87
C ASP A 252 3.80 -16.15 -14.44
N LYS A 253 2.57 -15.88 -13.98
CA LYS A 253 2.16 -16.14 -12.60
C LYS A 253 3.10 -15.49 -11.58
N LYS A 254 3.31 -14.18 -11.71
CA LYS A 254 4.14 -13.40 -10.78
C LYS A 254 3.32 -12.24 -10.19
N LEU A 255 3.58 -11.96 -8.94
CA LEU A 255 3.15 -10.74 -8.28
C LEU A 255 4.39 -9.94 -7.91
N TYR A 256 4.37 -8.64 -8.18
CA TYR A 256 5.38 -7.69 -7.75
C TYR A 256 4.83 -6.86 -6.59
N TYR A 257 5.64 -6.68 -5.55
CA TYR A 257 5.28 -5.92 -4.37
C TYR A 257 6.43 -4.98 -3.98
N ALA A 258 6.15 -3.69 -3.95
CA ALA A 258 7.10 -2.67 -3.54
C ALA A 258 7.24 -2.68 -2.02
N ILE A 259 8.46 -2.82 -1.53
CA ILE A 259 8.85 -2.66 -0.13
C ILE A 259 9.86 -1.53 -0.08
N SER A 260 9.38 -0.34 0.28
CA SER A 260 10.17 0.90 0.19
C SER A 260 11.41 0.88 1.05
N TYR A 261 11.40 0.18 2.17
CA TYR A 261 12.55 0.05 3.07
C TYR A 261 12.67 -1.38 3.60
N ILE A 262 13.90 -1.87 3.75
CA ILE A 262 14.19 -3.05 4.55
C ILE A 262 14.89 -2.57 5.82
N ARG A 263 14.13 -2.37 6.89
CA ARG A 263 14.63 -1.81 8.15
C ARG A 263 13.78 -2.28 9.34
N ASP A 264 14.16 -1.85 10.52
CA ASP A 264 13.41 -2.06 11.77
C ASP A 264 12.99 -3.55 11.93
N SER A 265 11.71 -3.84 11.92
CA SER A 265 11.15 -5.19 12.05
C SER A 265 11.58 -6.20 10.97
N MET A 266 12.05 -5.75 9.80
CA MET A 266 12.57 -6.64 8.76
C MET A 266 14.03 -7.07 8.99
N THR A 267 14.68 -6.58 10.05
CA THR A 267 16.06 -6.95 10.39
C THR A 267 16.11 -7.77 11.65
N ALA A 268 17.05 -8.74 11.72
CA ALA A 268 17.17 -9.62 12.88
C ALA A 268 17.27 -8.84 14.19
N LYS A 269 16.57 -9.34 15.22
CA LYS A 269 16.64 -8.87 16.61
C LYS A 269 16.15 -7.44 16.85
N ASP A 270 15.06 -7.05 16.23
CA ASP A 270 14.39 -5.79 16.54
C ASP A 270 13.74 -5.76 17.94
N GLY A 271 13.74 -6.92 18.64
CA GLY A 271 13.17 -7.09 19.98
C GLY A 271 11.67 -7.31 20.00
N GLY A 272 11.06 -7.60 18.84
CA GLY A 272 9.64 -7.91 18.72
C GLY A 272 9.23 -9.29 19.22
N PRO A 273 7.92 -9.55 19.35
CA PRO A 273 7.39 -10.87 19.70
C PRO A 273 7.53 -11.89 18.56
N ALA A 274 7.73 -11.43 17.32
CA ALA A 274 8.04 -12.21 16.13
C ALA A 274 9.38 -11.76 15.54
N ASP A 275 10.08 -12.65 14.84
CA ASP A 275 11.35 -12.40 14.14
C ASP A 275 11.41 -13.34 12.92
N ASP A 276 10.39 -13.24 12.08
CA ASP A 276 10.23 -14.07 10.89
C ASP A 276 11.12 -13.57 9.74
N ILE A 277 11.28 -12.23 9.65
CA ILE A 277 12.04 -11.54 8.62
C ILE A 277 13.38 -11.08 9.20
N ARG A 278 14.47 -11.68 8.76
CA ARG A 278 15.83 -11.45 9.28
C ARG A 278 16.79 -11.09 8.17
N LEU A 279 16.57 -9.92 7.57
CA LEU A 279 17.30 -9.45 6.40
C LEU A 279 18.38 -8.44 6.78
N LYS A 280 19.27 -8.17 5.85
CA LYS A 280 20.22 -7.07 5.95
C LYS A 280 19.49 -5.75 5.72
N LYS A 281 19.73 -4.78 6.60
CA LYS A 281 19.18 -3.43 6.45
C LYS A 281 19.53 -2.84 5.09
N ASN A 282 18.50 -2.39 4.36
CA ASN A 282 18.62 -1.70 3.07
C ASN A 282 17.66 -0.51 3.04
N MET A 283 18.19 0.70 3.15
CA MET A 283 17.38 1.93 3.16
C MET A 283 16.84 2.33 1.79
N ALA A 284 17.32 1.71 0.71
CA ALA A 284 16.80 1.91 -0.64
C ALA A 284 15.72 0.88 -1.01
N GLY A 285 15.42 -0.09 -0.15
CA GLY A 285 14.34 -1.05 -0.32
C GLY A 285 14.50 -2.01 -1.50
N ALA A 286 13.40 -2.60 -1.91
CA ALA A 286 13.34 -3.55 -3.02
C ALA A 286 11.92 -3.65 -3.60
N THR A 287 11.81 -4.12 -4.85
CA THR A 287 10.56 -4.67 -5.37
C THR A 287 10.65 -6.19 -5.36
N TYR A 288 9.88 -6.82 -4.47
CA TYR A 288 9.82 -8.27 -4.36
C TYR A 288 9.02 -8.88 -5.50
N THR A 289 9.43 -10.07 -5.91
CA THR A 289 8.69 -10.94 -6.84
C THR A 289 8.17 -12.14 -6.07
N PHE A 290 6.87 -12.42 -6.21
CA PHE A 290 6.24 -13.60 -5.65
C PHE A 290 5.82 -14.55 -6.77
N ASP A 291 6.12 -15.84 -6.60
CA ASP A 291 5.56 -16.90 -7.44
C ASP A 291 4.10 -17.15 -7.04
N LEU A 292 3.21 -17.23 -8.03
CA LEU A 292 1.78 -17.50 -7.82
C LEU A 292 1.43 -18.92 -8.27
N ALA A 293 0.66 -19.64 -7.45
CA ALA A 293 0.21 -20.99 -7.78
C ALA A 293 -1.21 -21.27 -7.27
N GLY A 294 -1.90 -22.19 -7.95
CA GLY A 294 -3.16 -22.76 -7.48
C GLY A 294 -2.95 -23.95 -6.55
N SER A 295 -4.05 -24.50 -6.08
CA SER A 295 -4.09 -25.72 -5.26
C SER A 295 -3.29 -25.62 -3.93
N GLN A 296 -3.21 -24.40 -3.39
CA GLN A 296 -2.56 -24.14 -2.12
C GLN A 296 -3.50 -24.39 -0.93
N LYS A 297 -2.93 -24.55 0.24
CA LYS A 297 -3.66 -24.71 1.49
C LYS A 297 -3.28 -23.61 2.48
N ASP A 298 -4.23 -23.24 3.33
CA ASP A 298 -3.98 -22.37 4.46
C ASP A 298 -3.27 -23.12 5.62
N SER A 299 -2.95 -22.42 6.69
CA SER A 299 -2.28 -22.97 7.87
C SER A 299 -3.08 -24.07 8.58
N ASP A 300 -4.40 -24.12 8.38
CA ASP A 300 -5.29 -25.12 8.95
C ASP A 300 -5.46 -26.35 8.05
N GLY A 301 -4.81 -26.34 6.87
CA GLY A 301 -4.87 -27.41 5.87
C GLY A 301 -6.06 -27.33 4.92
N ASN A 302 -6.88 -26.26 4.98
CA ASN A 302 -8.00 -26.07 4.08
C ASN A 302 -7.52 -25.55 2.72
N ALA A 303 -8.22 -25.95 1.66
CA ALA A 303 -7.93 -25.47 0.31
C ALA A 303 -8.19 -23.96 0.19
N ILE A 304 -7.26 -23.23 -0.42
CA ILE A 304 -7.44 -21.84 -0.86
C ILE A 304 -7.96 -21.88 -2.29
N ASP A 305 -9.20 -21.42 -2.50
CA ASP A 305 -9.88 -21.46 -3.82
C ASP A 305 -9.42 -20.30 -4.72
N SER A 306 -8.15 -20.33 -5.10
CA SER A 306 -7.50 -19.37 -5.99
C SER A 306 -6.39 -20.03 -6.80
N ALA A 307 -6.22 -19.60 -8.05
CA ALA A 307 -5.11 -19.96 -8.91
C ALA A 307 -3.91 -18.99 -8.79
N PHE A 308 -3.99 -17.99 -7.90
CA PHE A 308 -3.06 -16.87 -7.78
C PHE A 308 -2.50 -16.73 -6.36
N VAL A 309 -2.32 -17.83 -5.63
CA VAL A 309 -1.82 -17.77 -4.25
C VAL A 309 -0.30 -17.58 -4.26
N PRO A 310 0.24 -16.52 -3.63
CA PRO A 310 1.68 -16.34 -3.45
C PRO A 310 2.28 -17.48 -2.61
N THR A 311 3.37 -18.09 -3.13
CA THR A 311 4.00 -19.27 -2.52
C THR A 311 5.45 -19.07 -2.14
N ARG A 312 6.17 -18.21 -2.87
CA ARG A 312 7.57 -17.91 -2.66
C ARG A 312 7.83 -16.44 -2.95
N ALA A 313 8.65 -15.81 -2.13
CA ALA A 313 9.12 -14.44 -2.32
C ALA A 313 10.64 -14.41 -2.55
N TYR A 314 11.08 -13.52 -3.46
CA TYR A 314 12.49 -13.26 -3.74
C TYR A 314 12.64 -11.88 -4.39
N VAL A 315 13.89 -11.41 -4.48
CA VAL A 315 14.22 -10.14 -5.17
C VAL A 315 15.11 -10.44 -6.37
N GLU A 316 14.70 -9.98 -7.55
CA GLU A 316 15.56 -9.96 -8.72
C GLU A 316 16.71 -8.95 -8.51
N PRO A 317 17.97 -9.24 -8.91
CA PRO A 317 19.09 -8.34 -8.63
C PRO A 317 18.91 -6.90 -9.09
N ALA A 318 18.23 -6.67 -10.22
CA ALA A 318 17.93 -5.34 -10.73
C ALA A 318 16.83 -4.61 -9.93
N LEU A 319 16.06 -5.33 -9.12
CA LEU A 319 14.96 -4.84 -8.30
C LEU A 319 15.33 -4.70 -6.80
N LEU A 320 16.62 -4.75 -6.49
CA LEU A 320 17.18 -4.45 -5.18
C LEU A 320 17.82 -3.08 -5.19
N GLY A 321 17.38 -2.18 -4.32
CA GLY A 321 17.96 -0.86 -4.16
C GLY A 321 19.42 -0.94 -3.66
N ARG A 322 20.26 -0.01 -4.10
CA ARG A 322 21.70 0.02 -3.75
C ARG A 322 22.05 1.26 -2.92
N PRO A 323 22.01 1.16 -1.57
CA PRO A 323 22.43 2.26 -0.71
C PRO A 323 23.90 2.62 -0.92
N MET A 324 24.24 3.90 -0.83
CA MET A 324 25.60 4.41 -0.92
C MET A 324 25.82 5.60 0.05
N LYS A 325 27.06 6.05 0.18
CA LYS A 325 27.34 7.32 0.83
C LYS A 325 26.81 8.46 -0.02
N ALA A 326 26.38 9.56 0.63
CA ALA A 326 25.85 10.72 -0.06
C ALA A 326 26.81 11.22 -1.15
N ASP A 327 26.28 11.40 -2.37
CA ASP A 327 27.01 12.04 -3.47
C ASP A 327 26.96 13.59 -3.36
N ALA A 328 27.52 14.28 -4.35
CA ALA A 328 27.55 15.74 -4.38
C ALA A 328 26.16 16.41 -4.47
N LEU A 329 25.12 15.67 -4.84
CA LEU A 329 23.72 16.15 -4.88
C LEU A 329 22.92 15.73 -3.66
N GLY A 330 23.52 14.92 -2.78
CA GLY A 330 22.88 14.40 -1.59
C GLY A 330 22.20 13.05 -1.78
N ASN A 331 22.28 12.39 -2.95
CA ASN A 331 21.72 11.06 -3.13
C ASN A 331 22.43 10.05 -2.23
N THR A 332 21.66 9.19 -1.57
CA THR A 332 22.15 8.12 -0.70
C THR A 332 21.85 6.73 -1.24
N ALA A 333 21.26 6.66 -2.44
CA ALA A 333 21.17 5.46 -3.25
C ALA A 333 21.79 5.72 -4.64
N ALA A 334 22.26 4.65 -5.27
CA ALA A 334 22.89 4.72 -6.60
C ALA A 334 21.84 5.12 -7.66
N VAL A 335 22.09 6.20 -8.41
CA VAL A 335 21.17 6.76 -9.39
C VAL A 335 20.91 5.90 -10.65
N ASP A 336 21.58 4.77 -10.76
CA ASP A 336 21.36 3.72 -11.78
C ASP A 336 20.68 2.47 -11.18
N SER A 337 20.09 2.59 -9.99
CA SER A 337 19.36 1.56 -9.26
C SER A 337 18.04 2.17 -8.76
N ILE A 338 17.02 1.35 -8.56
CA ILE A 338 15.80 1.75 -7.87
C ILE A 338 16.11 2.19 -6.43
N ALA A 339 15.27 3.06 -5.89
CA ALA A 339 15.29 3.38 -4.46
C ALA A 339 13.87 3.72 -3.98
N ASN A 340 13.47 3.11 -2.85
CA ASN A 340 12.16 3.32 -2.21
C ASN A 340 11.03 3.24 -3.23
N THR A 341 10.91 2.06 -3.81
CA THR A 341 9.87 1.77 -4.80
C THR A 341 8.50 1.87 -4.15
N ASP A 342 7.59 2.46 -4.89
CA ASP A 342 6.25 2.78 -4.45
C ASP A 342 5.23 2.27 -5.48
N ASN A 343 4.74 3.12 -6.38
CA ASN A 343 3.76 2.74 -7.37
C ASN A 343 4.31 1.73 -8.38
N LEU A 344 3.53 0.69 -8.67
CA LEU A 344 3.88 -0.34 -9.65
C LEU A 344 2.80 -0.49 -10.71
N HIS A 345 3.21 -0.70 -11.96
CA HIS A 345 2.31 -1.11 -13.03
C HIS A 345 3.00 -2.09 -13.98
N TYR A 346 2.39 -3.24 -14.24
CA TYR A 346 2.89 -4.20 -15.21
C TYR A 346 2.07 -4.16 -16.50
N SER A 347 2.75 -4.11 -17.64
CA SER A 347 2.18 -4.25 -18.97
C SER A 347 2.51 -5.62 -19.53
N GLU A 348 1.48 -6.42 -19.77
CA GLU A 348 1.63 -7.76 -20.36
C GLU A 348 2.21 -7.69 -21.78
N LYS A 349 1.73 -6.76 -22.61
CA LYS A 349 2.18 -6.63 -23.99
C LYS A 349 3.62 -6.10 -24.11
N MET A 350 4.01 -5.17 -23.24
CA MET A 350 5.39 -4.65 -23.19
C MET A 350 6.34 -5.57 -22.44
N ARG A 351 5.84 -6.60 -21.76
CA ARG A 351 6.64 -7.47 -20.88
C ARG A 351 7.49 -6.66 -19.90
N THR A 352 6.90 -5.60 -19.35
CA THR A 352 7.64 -4.58 -18.59
C THR A 352 6.90 -4.19 -17.32
N LEU A 353 7.63 -4.24 -16.21
CA LEU A 353 7.23 -3.67 -14.93
C LEU A 353 7.69 -2.21 -14.87
N PHE A 354 6.75 -1.30 -14.72
CA PHE A 354 6.99 0.12 -14.45
C PHE A 354 6.98 0.36 -12.95
N ILE A 355 7.94 1.15 -12.46
CA ILE A 355 8.21 1.35 -11.04
C ILE A 355 8.37 2.84 -10.80
N GLY A 356 7.54 3.45 -9.95
CA GLY A 356 7.70 4.79 -9.43
C GLY A 356 8.40 4.79 -8.08
N GLU A 357 9.02 5.90 -7.75
CA GLU A 357 9.70 6.11 -6.48
C GLU A 357 8.99 7.15 -5.63
N ASP A 358 8.86 6.87 -4.32
CA ASP A 358 8.73 7.83 -3.24
C ASP A 358 10.00 7.77 -2.40
N SER A 359 11.07 8.38 -2.93
CA SER A 359 12.40 8.12 -2.42
C SER A 359 12.97 9.26 -1.58
N ALA A 360 13.28 8.94 -0.32
CA ALA A 360 14.14 9.75 0.54
C ALA A 360 15.65 9.49 0.31
N ASN A 361 16.03 8.79 -0.76
CA ASN A 361 17.42 8.44 -1.10
C ASN A 361 17.85 8.98 -2.48
N HIS A 362 16.91 9.42 -3.33
CA HIS A 362 17.17 10.11 -4.59
C HIS A 362 16.67 11.56 -4.52
N GLN A 363 17.50 12.53 -4.90
CA GLN A 363 17.13 13.95 -4.93
C GLN A 363 16.00 14.21 -5.95
N ASN A 364 16.06 13.55 -7.08
CA ASN A 364 14.98 13.45 -8.05
C ASN A 364 14.49 12.01 -8.05
N ASN A 365 13.23 11.81 -7.83
CA ASN A 365 12.63 10.49 -7.94
C ASN A 365 12.45 10.11 -9.42
N PHE A 366 12.40 8.82 -9.69
CA PHE A 366 12.43 8.29 -11.04
C PHE A 366 11.23 7.38 -11.33
N VAL A 367 10.88 7.28 -12.61
CA VAL A 367 10.12 6.14 -13.14
C VAL A 367 11.08 5.23 -13.88
N TRP A 368 11.03 3.96 -13.54
CA TRP A 368 11.83 2.90 -14.13
C TRP A 368 10.97 1.97 -14.98
N ALA A 369 11.57 1.38 -16.01
CA ALA A 369 11.03 0.30 -16.80
C ALA A 369 11.96 -0.92 -16.64
N TYR A 370 11.42 -2.00 -16.08
CA TYR A 370 12.11 -3.29 -15.94
C TYR A 370 11.50 -4.31 -16.89
N ASN A 371 12.23 -4.67 -17.94
CA ASN A 371 11.79 -5.72 -18.86
C ASN A 371 12.04 -7.09 -18.23
N VAL A 372 10.97 -7.87 -18.04
CA VAL A 372 11.03 -9.14 -17.28
C VAL A 372 11.73 -10.27 -18.03
N ASP A 373 11.84 -10.18 -19.35
CA ASP A 373 12.50 -11.21 -20.18
C ASP A 373 14.02 -10.97 -20.24
N THR A 374 14.43 -9.72 -20.52
CA THR A 374 15.84 -9.36 -20.64
C THR A 374 16.51 -9.01 -19.31
N LYS A 375 15.71 -8.87 -18.24
CA LYS A 375 16.14 -8.44 -16.90
C LYS A 375 16.78 -7.04 -16.88
N LYS A 376 16.54 -6.24 -17.91
CA LYS A 376 17.10 -4.91 -18.04
C LYS A 376 16.24 -3.88 -17.33
N LEU A 377 16.84 -3.10 -16.44
CA LEU A 377 16.27 -1.93 -15.81
C LEU A 377 16.71 -0.67 -16.58
N SER A 378 15.76 0.23 -16.86
CA SER A 378 16.01 1.49 -17.55
C SER A 378 15.24 2.61 -16.88
N ARG A 379 15.90 3.73 -16.58
CA ARG A 379 15.24 4.94 -16.10
C ARG A 379 14.60 5.66 -17.29
N ILE A 380 13.31 5.93 -17.23
CA ILE A 380 12.53 6.51 -18.34
C ILE A 380 11.99 7.91 -18.06
N LEU A 381 11.87 8.29 -16.78
CA LEU A 381 11.44 9.63 -16.37
C LEU A 381 12.18 10.03 -15.09
N SER A 382 12.41 11.33 -14.95
CA SER A 382 12.84 11.97 -13.70
C SER A 382 11.84 13.07 -13.36
N VAL A 383 11.29 13.02 -12.16
CA VAL A 383 10.41 14.07 -11.64
C VAL A 383 11.23 15.20 -10.99
N PRO A 384 10.64 16.36 -10.68
CA PRO A 384 11.35 17.45 -10.02
C PRO A 384 11.95 17.04 -8.67
N ALA A 385 12.99 17.78 -8.22
CA ALA A 385 13.62 17.54 -6.93
C ALA A 385 12.61 17.63 -5.78
N GLY A 386 12.64 16.63 -4.89
CA GLY A 386 11.74 16.53 -3.76
C GLY A 386 10.26 16.31 -4.14
N ALA A 387 10.03 15.67 -5.28
CA ALA A 387 8.72 15.19 -5.70
C ALA A 387 8.70 13.67 -5.76
N GLU A 388 7.54 13.07 -5.57
CA GLU A 388 7.30 11.64 -5.80
C GLU A 388 6.92 11.36 -7.25
N ALA A 389 7.27 10.19 -7.78
CA ALA A 389 6.87 9.67 -9.08
C ALA A 389 5.72 8.68 -8.91
N THR A 390 4.48 9.15 -9.04
CA THR A 390 3.26 8.40 -8.69
C THR A 390 2.30 8.23 -9.87
N GLY A 391 1.13 7.62 -9.63
CA GLY A 391 0.02 7.54 -10.58
C GLY A 391 0.33 6.72 -11.83
N LEU A 392 1.16 5.68 -11.70
CA LEU A 392 1.59 4.86 -12.84
C LEU A 392 0.44 4.10 -13.48
N LYS A 393 0.26 4.32 -14.77
CA LYS A 393 -0.67 3.57 -15.61
C LYS A 393 -0.12 3.48 -17.02
N VAL A 394 -0.19 2.30 -17.62
CA VAL A 394 0.11 2.10 -19.04
C VAL A 394 -1.19 1.90 -19.79
N VAL A 395 -1.34 2.64 -20.88
CA VAL A 395 -2.38 2.44 -21.89
C VAL A 395 -1.67 1.92 -23.13
N GLU A 396 -1.83 0.63 -23.42
CA GLU A 396 -1.02 -0.08 -24.42
C GLU A 396 -1.42 0.27 -25.85
N ALA A 397 -2.71 0.61 -26.07
CA ALA A 397 -3.20 0.99 -27.39
C ALA A 397 -4.44 1.89 -27.28
N ILE A 398 -4.31 3.14 -27.70
CA ILE A 398 -5.43 4.06 -27.91
C ILE A 398 -5.09 4.99 -29.08
N GLY A 399 -5.93 5.03 -30.11
CA GLY A 399 -5.73 5.85 -31.29
C GLY A 399 -4.41 5.58 -32.04
N GLY A 400 -3.93 4.32 -32.05
CA GLY A 400 -2.67 3.90 -32.67
C GLY A 400 -1.41 4.19 -31.85
N HIS A 401 -1.54 4.59 -30.61
CA HIS A 401 -0.42 4.95 -29.72
C HIS A 401 -0.52 4.28 -28.35
N ALA A 402 0.63 4.10 -27.70
CA ALA A 402 0.72 3.75 -26.30
C ALA A 402 1.14 4.96 -25.45
N TYR A 403 0.71 4.95 -24.19
CA TYR A 403 0.97 6.03 -23.23
C TYR A 403 1.40 5.43 -21.89
N ILE A 404 2.43 6.03 -21.28
CA ILE A 404 2.84 5.73 -19.91
C ILE A 404 2.52 6.97 -19.07
N LEU A 405 1.50 6.86 -18.21
CA LEU A 405 1.06 7.94 -17.35
C LEU A 405 1.90 7.95 -16.08
N SER A 406 2.24 9.13 -15.59
CA SER A 406 2.86 9.34 -14.29
C SER A 406 2.48 10.73 -13.78
N ASN A 407 2.39 10.84 -12.46
CA ASN A 407 2.21 12.11 -11.77
C ASN A 407 3.52 12.52 -11.10
N ASP A 408 3.69 13.82 -10.85
CA ASP A 408 4.60 14.33 -9.84
C ASP A 408 3.77 14.99 -8.74
N GLN A 409 4.01 14.62 -7.48
CA GLN A 409 3.32 15.28 -6.37
C GLN A 409 4.31 15.98 -5.43
N HIS A 410 3.82 17.04 -4.77
CA HIS A 410 4.48 17.90 -3.78
C HIS A 410 5.95 18.25 -4.06
N GLN A 411 6.28 18.56 -5.33
CA GLN A 411 7.63 18.92 -5.73
C GLN A 411 8.26 19.98 -4.83
N GLY A 412 9.52 19.72 -4.41
CA GLY A 412 10.21 20.51 -3.40
C GLY A 412 9.61 20.37 -2.00
N GLY A 413 8.71 19.40 -1.76
CA GLY A 413 8.18 19.02 -0.45
C GLY A 413 9.18 18.18 0.33
N ASP A 414 9.72 17.15 -0.31
CA ASP A 414 10.53 16.11 0.32
C ASP A 414 12.01 16.21 -0.05
N TRP A 415 12.65 17.19 0.54
CA TRP A 415 14.09 17.31 0.44
C TRP A 415 14.81 16.21 1.23
N LEU A 416 15.83 15.62 0.64
CA LEU A 416 16.70 14.69 1.35
C LEU A 416 17.37 15.41 2.55
N LYS A 417 17.54 14.67 3.64
CA LYS A 417 18.31 15.17 4.80
C LYS A 417 19.76 15.51 4.45
N THR A 418 20.28 14.88 3.41
CA THR A 418 21.64 15.03 2.86
C THR A 418 21.72 16.04 1.72
N THR A 419 20.60 16.67 1.31
CA THR A 419 20.62 17.71 0.26
C THR A 419 21.53 18.86 0.69
N PRO A 420 22.56 19.25 -0.13
CA PRO A 420 23.38 20.41 0.16
C PRO A 420 22.52 21.68 0.29
N ALA A 421 22.74 22.45 1.37
CA ALA A 421 21.95 23.63 1.67
C ALA A 421 21.95 24.64 0.49
N GLU A 422 23.10 24.87 -0.11
CA GLU A 422 23.26 25.76 -1.27
C GLU A 422 22.46 25.29 -2.50
N LEU A 423 22.38 23.98 -2.73
CA LEU A 423 21.58 23.42 -3.80
C LEU A 423 20.09 23.68 -3.55
N LYS A 424 19.63 23.39 -2.34
CA LYS A 424 18.24 23.64 -1.94
C LYS A 424 17.87 25.10 -2.07
N GLU A 425 18.67 25.99 -1.51
CA GLU A 425 18.45 27.45 -1.57
C GLU A 425 18.37 27.94 -3.02
N ARG A 426 19.30 27.51 -3.89
CA ARG A 426 19.32 27.86 -5.31
C ARG A 426 18.06 27.40 -6.04
N LEU A 427 17.60 26.19 -5.78
CA LEU A 427 16.39 25.64 -6.42
C LEU A 427 15.14 26.36 -5.91
N GLU A 428 15.00 26.57 -4.61
CA GLU A 428 13.89 27.32 -3.99
C GLU A 428 13.82 28.78 -4.47
N LYS A 429 14.97 29.42 -4.65
CA LYS A 429 15.04 30.77 -5.21
C LYS A 429 14.51 30.80 -6.65
N ARG A 430 15.00 29.92 -7.53
CA ARG A 430 14.55 29.82 -8.91
C ARG A 430 13.06 29.47 -9.02
N ALA A 431 12.58 28.59 -8.17
CA ALA A 431 11.17 28.25 -8.11
C ALA A 431 10.33 29.46 -7.68
N GLY A 432 10.76 30.21 -6.68
CA GLY A 432 10.09 31.42 -6.24
C GLY A 432 10.07 32.52 -7.30
N GLU A 433 11.15 32.68 -8.07
CA GLU A 433 11.24 33.63 -9.18
C GLU A 433 10.29 33.26 -10.33
N ARG A 434 10.13 31.96 -10.63
CA ARG A 434 9.33 31.50 -11.76
C ARG A 434 7.83 31.37 -11.45
N TRP A 435 7.47 30.86 -10.27
CA TRP A 435 6.09 30.55 -9.88
C TRP A 435 5.53 31.42 -8.77
N GLY A 436 6.37 32.29 -8.18
CA GLY A 436 5.97 33.14 -7.06
C GLY A 436 5.86 32.36 -5.75
N ARG A 437 5.41 33.08 -4.70
CA ARG A 437 5.19 32.53 -3.36
C ARG A 437 3.80 32.88 -2.86
N ASN A 438 3.20 31.99 -2.09
CA ASN A 438 1.94 32.26 -1.42
C ASN A 438 2.12 33.18 -0.19
N LYS A 439 1.00 33.53 0.46
CA LYS A 439 1.01 34.39 1.68
C LYS A 439 1.82 33.87 2.86
N TYR A 440 2.20 32.59 2.85
CA TYR A 440 3.02 31.94 3.87
C TYR A 440 4.49 31.82 3.46
N GLY A 441 4.90 32.43 2.33
CA GLY A 441 6.26 32.36 1.80
C GLY A 441 6.64 31.05 1.13
N VAL A 442 5.72 30.09 1.03
CA VAL A 442 5.92 28.82 0.33
C VAL A 442 5.87 29.09 -1.18
N THR A 443 6.81 28.51 -1.91
CA THR A 443 6.81 28.60 -3.39
C THR A 443 5.56 27.93 -3.95
N ASN A 444 4.88 28.60 -4.90
CA ASN A 444 3.65 28.08 -5.48
C ASN A 444 3.84 26.75 -6.21
N TRP A 445 5.02 26.49 -6.78
CA TRP A 445 5.30 25.24 -7.47
C TRP A 445 5.18 23.98 -6.57
N ARG A 446 5.34 24.12 -5.26
CA ARG A 446 5.07 23.04 -4.31
C ARG A 446 3.60 22.62 -4.23
N LEU A 447 2.71 23.49 -4.66
CA LEU A 447 1.26 23.28 -4.63
C LEU A 447 0.73 22.78 -5.99
N GLU A 448 1.60 22.67 -7.00
CA GLU A 448 1.26 22.29 -8.36
C GLU A 448 1.70 20.86 -8.64
N SER A 449 0.88 19.87 -8.26
CA SER A 449 1.05 18.51 -8.76
C SER A 449 0.71 18.45 -10.25
N ARG A 450 1.39 17.60 -10.99
CA ARG A 450 1.17 17.43 -12.42
C ARG A 450 0.75 16.00 -12.72
N VAL A 451 -0.25 15.88 -13.57
CA VAL A 451 -0.62 14.64 -14.23
C VAL A 451 -0.05 14.69 -15.64
N GLY A 452 0.82 13.75 -15.96
CA GLY A 452 1.52 13.70 -17.23
C GLY A 452 1.52 12.35 -17.89
N TYR A 453 2.07 12.28 -19.08
CA TYR A 453 2.30 11.00 -19.77
C TYR A 453 3.50 11.10 -20.71
N ILE A 454 4.15 9.97 -20.90
CA ILE A 454 5.12 9.74 -21.95
C ILE A 454 4.33 9.25 -23.17
N GLY A 455 4.35 10.01 -24.27
CA GLY A 455 3.68 9.69 -25.53
C GLY A 455 4.67 9.46 -26.67
N GLY A 456 4.14 9.33 -27.89
CA GLY A 456 4.93 9.09 -29.10
C GLY A 456 5.38 7.64 -29.29
N LEU A 457 4.91 6.72 -28.43
CA LEU A 457 5.13 5.30 -28.56
C LEU A 457 4.08 4.72 -29.52
N PRO A 458 4.45 3.77 -30.42
CA PRO A 458 3.46 3.05 -31.22
C PRO A 458 2.58 2.20 -30.31
N ALA A 459 1.36 1.90 -30.73
CA ALA A 459 0.51 0.98 -30.04
C ALA A 459 1.16 -0.41 -29.96
N PHE A 460 1.01 -1.06 -28.84
CA PHE A 460 1.36 -2.48 -28.65
C PHE A 460 0.08 -3.30 -28.87
N GLU A 461 0.02 -4.00 -29.99
CA GLU A 461 -1.14 -4.84 -30.38
C GLU A 461 -1.09 -6.25 -29.82
#